data_217a5afc4fe7b87993b0a6045840e737
#
_entry.id   217a5afc4fe7b87993b0a6045840e737
#
_cell.length_a   1.000
_cell.length_b   1.000
_cell.length_c   1.000
_cell.angle_alpha   90.00
_cell.angle_beta   90.00
_cell.angle_gamma   90.00
#
_symmetry.space_group_name_H-M   'P 1'
#
loop_
_entity.id
_entity.type
_entity.pdbx_description
1 polymer ?
#
loop_
_entity_poly.entity_id
_entity_poly.type
_entity_poly.pdbx_seq_one_letter_code
_entity_poly.pdbx_strand_id
1 'polypeptide(L)'
;MVHTAVLIYNLYMEVKNNMNQYVTGAVIRELREKSRMTQVQLAEKLGVSDKTVSKWETAKGYPDITLLEPIAEAFRISVTELISGNTVYNSNVSANMLRSRFYVCPVCCNAIHSMGEAAIHCHGILLTPLEAEPADERHRLFIERVEAEYYVRIDHSMTKDHYISFVAAASSDEMQMVKLYPEGNAEARFKIRGVRRIFFYCNRDGLFSINPV
;
A
#
# COMPACT_ATOMS: atom_id res chain seq x y z
N MET A 1 16.62 -9.68 -41.45
CA MET A 1 15.86 -9.00 -40.37
C MET A 1 15.27 -9.95 -39.31
N VAL A 2 14.76 -11.11 -39.66
CA VAL A 2 14.16 -12.08 -38.69
C VAL A 2 15.21 -12.68 -37.72
N HIS A 3 16.44 -12.98 -38.22
CA HIS A 3 17.52 -13.56 -37.41
C HIS A 3 17.97 -12.65 -36.24
N THR A 4 17.99 -11.33 -36.46
CA THR A 4 18.42 -10.36 -35.45
C THR A 4 17.37 -10.21 -34.32
N ALA A 5 16.10 -10.28 -34.70
CA ALA A 5 15.00 -10.20 -33.71
C ALA A 5 14.96 -11.44 -32.79
N VAL A 6 15.20 -12.62 -33.33
CA VAL A 6 15.28 -13.88 -32.56
C VAL A 6 16.49 -13.88 -31.61
N LEU A 7 17.64 -13.38 -32.07
CA LEU A 7 18.84 -13.24 -31.23
C LEU A 7 18.61 -12.26 -30.08
N ILE A 8 17.98 -11.11 -30.33
CA ILE A 8 17.66 -10.12 -29.31
C ILE A 8 16.62 -10.68 -28.30
N TYR A 9 15.61 -11.39 -28.80
CA TYR A 9 14.60 -12.03 -27.93
C TYR A 9 15.23 -13.10 -27.03
N ASN A 10 16.09 -13.97 -27.59
CA ASN A 10 16.79 -15.01 -26.83
C ASN A 10 17.73 -14.39 -25.78
N LEU A 11 18.49 -13.34 -26.13
CA LEU A 11 19.35 -12.63 -25.21
C LEU A 11 18.53 -11.95 -24.09
N TYR A 12 17.38 -11.36 -24.44
CA TYR A 12 16.46 -10.76 -23.47
C TYR A 12 15.89 -11.82 -22.52
N MET A 13 15.51 -13.00 -23.02
CA MET A 13 15.00 -14.10 -22.20
C MET A 13 16.09 -14.73 -21.32
N GLU A 14 17.33 -14.83 -21.79
CA GLU A 14 18.48 -15.25 -20.97
C GLU A 14 18.78 -14.25 -19.84
N VAL A 15 18.80 -12.95 -20.14
CA VAL A 15 19.02 -11.89 -19.15
C VAL A 15 17.88 -11.88 -18.13
N LYS A 16 16.63 -12.03 -18.56
CA LYS A 16 15.46 -12.08 -17.68
C LYS A 16 15.46 -13.31 -16.77
N ASN A 17 15.81 -14.48 -17.31
CA ASN A 17 15.92 -15.71 -16.52
C ASN A 17 17.08 -15.62 -15.51
N ASN A 18 18.23 -15.08 -15.91
CA ASN A 18 19.36 -14.87 -15.01
C ASN A 18 19.00 -13.87 -13.88
N MET A 19 18.30 -12.77 -14.20
CA MET A 19 17.85 -11.83 -13.16
C MET A 19 16.93 -12.48 -12.14
N ASN A 20 15.96 -13.28 -12.56
CA ASN A 20 15.05 -13.98 -11.65
C ASN A 20 15.79 -14.98 -10.74
N GLN A 21 16.80 -15.66 -11.26
CA GLN A 21 17.62 -16.60 -10.49
C GLN A 21 18.46 -15.89 -9.41
N TYR A 22 19.07 -14.75 -9.77
CA TYR A 22 19.79 -13.92 -8.81
C TYR A 22 18.88 -13.36 -7.72
N VAL A 23 17.71 -12.89 -8.11
CA VAL A 23 16.73 -12.32 -7.16
C VAL A 23 16.29 -13.40 -6.17
N THR A 24 15.83 -14.57 -6.62
CA THR A 24 15.35 -15.63 -5.74
C THR A 24 16.45 -16.16 -4.83
N GLY A 25 17.66 -16.38 -5.32
CA GLY A 25 18.79 -16.84 -4.51
C GLY A 25 19.21 -15.83 -3.44
N ALA A 26 19.25 -14.55 -3.80
CA ALA A 26 19.56 -13.46 -2.87
C ALA A 26 18.49 -13.35 -1.77
N VAL A 27 17.20 -13.50 -2.12
CA VAL A 27 16.09 -13.50 -1.15
C VAL A 27 16.18 -14.67 -0.18
N ILE A 28 16.45 -15.89 -0.67
CA ILE A 28 16.63 -17.07 0.19
C ILE A 28 17.76 -16.84 1.20
N ARG A 29 18.89 -16.31 0.74
CA ARG A 29 20.02 -15.99 1.60
C ARG A 29 19.67 -14.94 2.65
N GLU A 30 19.08 -13.83 2.24
CA GLU A 30 18.68 -12.74 3.13
C GLU A 30 17.71 -13.20 4.21
N LEU A 31 16.69 -13.97 3.83
CA LEU A 31 15.69 -14.50 4.75
C LEU A 31 16.29 -15.50 5.74
N ARG A 32 17.21 -16.37 5.27
CA ARG A 32 17.93 -17.30 6.12
C ARG A 32 18.79 -16.56 7.17
N GLU A 33 19.58 -15.57 6.73
CA GLU A 33 20.44 -14.78 7.61
C GLU A 33 19.61 -13.99 8.64
N LYS A 34 18.48 -13.40 8.23
CA LYS A 34 17.56 -12.73 9.16
C LYS A 34 16.92 -13.68 10.16
N SER A 35 16.64 -14.89 9.73
CA SER A 35 16.15 -15.95 10.61
C SER A 35 17.26 -16.58 11.48
N ARG A 36 18.50 -16.09 11.38
CA ARG A 36 19.68 -16.59 12.07
C ARG A 36 19.93 -18.09 11.84
N MET A 37 19.56 -18.61 10.70
CA MET A 37 19.77 -19.99 10.31
C MET A 37 21.06 -20.17 9.51
N THR A 38 21.75 -21.30 9.72
CA THR A 38 22.85 -21.73 8.84
C THR A 38 22.26 -22.40 7.58
N GLN A 39 23.08 -22.54 6.51
CA GLN A 39 22.67 -23.27 5.31
C GLN A 39 22.28 -24.73 5.63
N VAL A 40 22.99 -25.37 6.57
CA VAL A 40 22.70 -26.72 7.05
C VAL A 40 21.30 -26.78 7.69
N GLN A 41 20.99 -25.85 8.60
CA GLN A 41 19.68 -25.82 9.28
C GLN A 41 18.52 -25.59 8.30
N LEU A 42 18.71 -24.74 7.30
CA LEU A 42 17.71 -24.55 6.25
C LEU A 42 17.57 -25.83 5.39
N ALA A 43 18.69 -26.45 5.05
CA ALA A 43 18.71 -27.70 4.27
C ALA A 43 17.96 -28.83 4.99
N GLU A 44 18.22 -29.02 6.29
CA GLU A 44 17.49 -29.99 7.13
C GLU A 44 15.99 -29.72 7.15
N LYS A 45 15.60 -28.46 7.32
CA LYS A 45 14.18 -28.05 7.35
C LYS A 45 13.47 -28.34 6.03
N LEU A 46 14.18 -28.24 4.91
CA LEU A 46 13.63 -28.46 3.57
C LEU A 46 13.84 -29.89 3.04
N GLY A 47 14.53 -30.75 3.77
CA GLY A 47 14.85 -32.11 3.33
C GLY A 47 15.82 -32.18 2.15
N VAL A 48 16.72 -31.20 2.00
CA VAL A 48 17.72 -31.10 0.93
C VAL A 48 19.15 -31.09 1.48
N SER A 49 20.18 -31.13 0.60
CA SER A 49 21.56 -30.99 1.06
C SER A 49 21.94 -29.51 1.26
N ASP A 50 22.88 -29.24 2.15
CA ASP A 50 23.50 -27.92 2.35
C ASP A 50 24.12 -27.36 1.06
N LYS A 51 24.71 -28.24 0.25
CA LYS A 51 25.24 -27.89 -1.09
C LYS A 51 24.15 -27.41 -2.05
N THR A 52 22.93 -27.92 -1.90
CA THR A 52 21.77 -27.49 -2.69
C THR A 52 21.38 -26.06 -2.32
N VAL A 53 21.26 -25.76 -1.03
CA VAL A 53 20.99 -24.41 -0.53
C VAL A 53 22.08 -23.42 -0.98
N SER A 54 23.35 -23.82 -0.84
CA SER A 54 24.48 -23.02 -1.28
C SER A 54 24.45 -22.70 -2.80
N LYS A 55 24.01 -23.65 -3.63
CA LYS A 55 23.83 -23.41 -5.08
C LYS A 55 22.75 -22.37 -5.35
N TRP A 56 21.62 -22.43 -4.65
CA TRP A 56 20.55 -21.43 -4.80
C TRP A 56 21.03 -20.03 -4.40
N GLU A 57 21.63 -19.89 -3.24
CA GLU A 57 22.13 -18.62 -2.71
C GLU A 57 23.25 -17.99 -3.55
N THR A 58 23.98 -18.80 -4.30
CA THR A 58 25.04 -18.34 -5.21
C THR A 58 24.59 -18.24 -6.67
N ALA A 59 23.28 -18.34 -6.93
CA ALA A 59 22.69 -18.33 -8.26
C ALA A 59 23.28 -19.36 -9.23
N LYS A 60 23.78 -20.50 -8.72
CA LYS A 60 24.27 -21.65 -9.50
C LYS A 60 23.21 -22.71 -9.76
N GLY A 61 21.99 -22.47 -9.32
CA GLY A 61 20.83 -23.32 -9.49
C GLY A 61 19.57 -22.67 -8.96
N TYR A 62 18.43 -23.21 -9.34
CA TYR A 62 17.11 -22.83 -8.87
C TYR A 62 16.55 -23.88 -7.92
N PRO A 63 15.74 -23.52 -6.91
CA PRO A 63 14.90 -24.48 -6.25
C PRO A 63 13.94 -25.15 -7.23
N ASP A 64 13.72 -26.45 -7.07
CA ASP A 64 12.65 -27.14 -7.79
C ASP A 64 11.31 -26.49 -7.46
N ILE A 65 10.39 -26.47 -8.44
CA ILE A 65 9.07 -25.87 -8.26
C ILE A 65 8.32 -26.44 -7.05
N THR A 66 8.54 -27.70 -6.75
CA THR A 66 7.94 -28.38 -5.58
C THR A 66 8.51 -27.92 -4.24
N LEU A 67 9.65 -27.24 -4.24
CA LEU A 67 10.29 -26.68 -3.05
C LEU A 67 9.95 -25.21 -2.81
N LEU A 68 9.35 -24.53 -3.78
CA LEU A 68 9.03 -23.10 -3.64
C LEU A 68 8.06 -22.84 -2.48
N GLU A 69 7.02 -23.66 -2.34
CA GLU A 69 6.05 -23.55 -1.25
C GLU A 69 6.67 -23.90 0.12
N PRO A 70 7.39 -25.02 0.32
CA PRO A 70 8.14 -25.28 1.54
C PRO A 70 9.13 -24.17 1.95
N ILE A 71 9.82 -23.57 0.99
CA ILE A 71 10.74 -22.45 1.24
C ILE A 71 9.96 -21.22 1.71
N ALA A 72 8.86 -20.87 1.02
CA ALA A 72 8.01 -19.75 1.37
C ALA A 72 7.40 -19.92 2.76
N GLU A 73 6.90 -21.12 3.09
CA GLU A 73 6.39 -21.45 4.43
C GLU A 73 7.49 -21.37 5.51
N ALA A 74 8.71 -21.86 5.21
CA ALA A 74 9.81 -21.82 6.14
C ALA A 74 10.16 -20.39 6.60
N PHE A 75 9.95 -19.40 5.72
CA PHE A 75 10.21 -18.00 5.96
C PHE A 75 8.95 -17.15 6.20
N ARG A 76 7.76 -17.74 6.15
CA ARG A 76 6.46 -17.06 6.31
C ARG A 76 6.23 -15.95 5.31
N ILE A 77 6.56 -16.20 4.07
CA ILE A 77 6.31 -15.33 2.91
C ILE A 77 5.46 -16.07 1.87
N SER A 78 4.94 -15.36 0.89
CA SER A 78 4.29 -15.98 -0.26
C SER A 78 5.32 -16.46 -1.30
N VAL A 79 4.94 -17.43 -2.13
CA VAL A 79 5.77 -17.87 -3.28
C VAL A 79 6.02 -16.72 -4.24
N THR A 80 5.06 -15.80 -4.39
CA THR A 80 5.19 -14.62 -5.24
C THR A 80 6.30 -13.69 -4.72
N GLU A 81 6.39 -13.47 -3.42
CA GLU A 81 7.46 -12.68 -2.79
C GLU A 81 8.82 -13.36 -2.98
N LEU A 82 8.88 -14.68 -2.81
CA LEU A 82 10.12 -15.43 -3.00
C LEU A 82 10.66 -15.29 -4.44
N ILE A 83 9.78 -15.33 -5.45
CA ILE A 83 10.16 -15.26 -6.86
C ILE A 83 10.43 -13.82 -7.31
N SER A 84 9.62 -12.85 -6.87
CA SER A 84 9.75 -11.45 -7.28
C SER A 84 10.90 -10.72 -6.58
N GLY A 85 11.37 -11.26 -5.46
CA GLY A 85 12.36 -10.59 -4.60
C GLY A 85 11.80 -9.43 -3.79
N ASN A 86 10.53 -9.10 -3.99
CA ASN A 86 9.84 -8.09 -3.21
C ASN A 86 9.25 -8.74 -1.96
N THR A 87 10.09 -9.02 -0.97
CA THR A 87 9.59 -9.41 0.34
C THR A 87 8.83 -8.22 0.91
N VAL A 88 7.52 -8.34 0.95
CA VAL A 88 6.69 -7.41 1.70
C VAL A 88 6.98 -7.67 3.17
N TYR A 89 7.96 -6.92 3.70
CA TYR A 89 8.08 -6.86 5.13
C TYR A 89 6.78 -6.30 5.66
N ASN A 90 6.01 -7.17 6.27
CA ASN A 90 4.89 -6.73 7.08
C ASN A 90 5.47 -6.04 8.32
N SER A 91 6.10 -4.89 8.09
CA SER A 91 6.60 -4.01 9.13
C SER A 91 5.44 -3.36 9.90
N ASN A 92 4.22 -3.86 9.66
CA ASN A 92 3.01 -3.29 10.23
C ASN A 92 2.84 -1.80 9.90
N VAL A 93 3.41 -1.34 8.77
CA VAL A 93 3.36 0.06 8.33
C VAL A 93 1.91 0.47 8.08
N SER A 94 1.06 -0.47 7.69
CA SER A 94 -0.37 -0.29 7.50
C SER A 94 -1.21 -0.57 8.76
N ALA A 95 -0.60 -0.92 9.90
CA ALA A 95 -1.32 -1.25 11.13
C ALA A 95 -1.98 -0.06 11.83
N ASN A 96 -1.74 1.15 11.37
CA ASN A 96 -2.31 2.36 11.96
C ASN A 96 -3.07 3.13 10.88
N MET A 97 -4.40 3.19 11.01
CA MET A 97 -5.30 3.88 10.08
C MET A 97 -4.98 5.38 9.94
N LEU A 98 -4.26 5.98 10.90
CA LEU A 98 -3.79 7.37 10.80
C LEU A 98 -2.71 7.56 9.70
N ARG A 99 -2.13 6.48 9.18
CA ARG A 99 -1.20 6.48 8.05
C ARG A 99 -1.86 6.23 6.70
N SER A 100 -3.17 6.08 6.71
CA SER A 100 -3.97 5.90 5.50
C SER A 100 -3.73 6.99 4.48
N ARG A 101 -3.85 6.62 3.20
CA ARG A 101 -3.68 7.51 2.07
C ARG A 101 -5.00 7.68 1.32
N PHE A 102 -5.22 8.87 0.83
CA PHE A 102 -6.34 9.18 -0.04
C PHE A 102 -5.83 9.51 -1.44
N TYR A 103 -6.56 9.05 -2.43
CA TYR A 103 -6.29 9.28 -3.84
C TYR A 103 -7.58 9.76 -4.50
N VAL A 104 -7.51 10.76 -5.34
CA VAL A 104 -8.68 11.24 -6.09
C VAL A 104 -8.34 11.27 -7.58
N CYS A 105 -9.18 10.66 -8.39
CA CYS A 105 -9.03 10.69 -9.83
C CYS A 105 -9.43 12.05 -10.39
N PRO A 106 -8.55 12.75 -11.15
CA PRO A 106 -8.88 14.06 -11.70
C PRO A 106 -9.93 14.00 -12.84
N VAL A 107 -10.19 12.81 -13.39
CA VAL A 107 -11.15 12.62 -14.49
C VAL A 107 -12.57 12.37 -14.00
N CYS A 108 -12.72 11.44 -13.03
CA CYS A 108 -14.05 11.02 -12.56
C CYS A 108 -14.33 11.36 -11.10
N CYS A 109 -13.41 12.06 -10.42
CA CYS A 109 -13.53 12.42 -9.01
C CYS A 109 -13.75 11.23 -8.07
N ASN A 110 -13.38 10.00 -8.52
CA ASN A 110 -13.42 8.83 -7.66
C ASN A 110 -12.41 8.99 -6.52
N ALA A 111 -12.89 8.93 -5.30
CA ALA A 111 -12.06 8.99 -4.09
C ALA A 111 -11.77 7.57 -3.61
N ILE A 112 -10.51 7.25 -3.46
CA ILE A 112 -10.02 5.94 -3.06
C ILE A 112 -9.24 6.10 -1.75
N HIS A 113 -9.56 5.28 -0.76
CA HIS A 113 -8.84 5.18 0.49
C HIS A 113 -8.00 3.91 0.52
N SER A 114 -6.75 4.02 0.96
CA SER A 114 -5.84 2.90 1.17
C SER A 114 -5.22 2.95 2.56
N MET A 115 -5.11 1.81 3.25
CA MET A 115 -4.46 1.73 4.57
C MET A 115 -2.97 2.00 4.54
N GLY A 116 -2.34 1.88 3.38
CA GLY A 116 -0.92 2.15 3.16
C GLY A 116 -0.69 2.72 1.77
N GLU A 117 0.57 2.88 1.41
CA GLU A 117 0.96 3.33 0.08
C GLU A 117 0.65 2.25 -0.98
N ALA A 118 0.03 2.65 -2.07
CA ALA A 118 -0.37 1.76 -3.15
C ALA A 118 -0.21 2.45 -4.51
N ALA A 119 0.12 1.67 -5.54
CA ALA A 119 0.09 2.13 -6.92
C ALA A 119 -1.34 1.95 -7.47
N ILE A 120 -2.06 3.03 -7.59
CA ILE A 120 -3.48 3.03 -7.99
C ILE A 120 -3.62 3.72 -9.35
N HIS A 121 -4.26 3.03 -10.29
CA HIS A 121 -4.57 3.59 -11.60
C HIS A 121 -6.08 3.79 -11.76
N CYS A 122 -6.47 4.95 -12.27
CA CYS A 122 -7.83 5.24 -12.66
C CYS A 122 -7.83 5.99 -14.00
N HIS A 123 -8.63 5.56 -14.98
CA HIS A 123 -8.64 6.12 -16.34
C HIS A 123 -7.25 6.16 -17.01
N GLY A 124 -6.40 5.15 -16.75
CA GLY A 124 -5.04 5.10 -17.30
C GLY A 124 -4.03 6.03 -16.62
N ILE A 125 -4.44 6.78 -15.59
CA ILE A 125 -3.60 7.70 -14.83
C ILE A 125 -3.15 7.03 -13.54
N LEU A 126 -1.84 7.02 -13.27
CA LEU A 126 -1.32 6.65 -11.95
C LEU A 126 -1.62 7.80 -10.98
N LEU A 127 -2.45 7.52 -9.98
CA LEU A 127 -2.84 8.49 -8.97
C LEU A 127 -1.73 8.66 -7.92
N THR A 128 -1.42 9.90 -7.59
CA THR A 128 -0.55 10.23 -6.46
C THR A 128 -1.35 10.32 -5.17
N PRO A 129 -0.80 9.86 -4.03
CA PRO A 129 -1.46 10.06 -2.74
C PRO A 129 -1.56 11.56 -2.43
N LEU A 130 -2.72 11.97 -1.93
CA LEU A 130 -2.95 13.34 -1.50
C LEU A 130 -2.21 13.61 -0.18
N GLU A 131 -1.59 14.77 -0.08
CA GLU A 131 -1.06 15.30 1.17
C GLU A 131 -2.11 16.19 1.83
N ALA A 132 -2.33 15.98 3.14
CA ALA A 132 -3.33 16.74 3.86
C ALA A 132 -2.71 18.00 4.45
N GLU A 133 -3.25 19.14 4.08
CA GLU A 133 -2.88 20.46 4.62
C GLU A 133 -3.71 20.80 5.88
N PRO A 134 -3.23 21.68 6.75
CA PRO A 134 -4.06 22.24 7.81
C PRO A 134 -5.26 22.99 7.22
N ALA A 135 -6.41 22.89 7.87
CA ALA A 135 -7.58 23.68 7.46
C ALA A 135 -7.30 25.18 7.54
N ASP A 136 -7.68 25.91 6.50
CA ASP A 136 -7.52 27.36 6.39
C ASP A 136 -8.81 28.13 6.73
N GLU A 137 -8.79 29.46 6.60
CA GLU A 137 -9.96 30.31 6.89
C GLU A 137 -11.13 30.07 5.91
N ARG A 138 -10.85 29.62 4.68
CA ARG A 138 -11.88 29.33 3.66
C ARG A 138 -12.52 27.97 3.82
N HIS A 139 -11.85 27.09 4.58
CA HIS A 139 -12.26 25.71 4.85
C HIS A 139 -12.37 25.48 6.35
N ARG A 140 -12.95 26.45 7.08
CA ARG A 140 -13.08 26.37 8.53
C ARG A 140 -13.99 25.22 8.91
N LEU A 141 -13.46 24.29 9.69
CA LEU A 141 -14.18 23.16 10.21
C LEU A 141 -14.58 23.39 11.67
N PHE A 142 -15.84 23.14 11.96
CA PHE A 142 -16.43 23.22 13.31
C PHE A 142 -16.73 21.80 13.78
N ILE A 143 -16.35 21.51 15.01
CA ILE A 143 -16.61 20.22 15.64
C ILE A 143 -17.43 20.47 16.91
N GLU A 144 -18.58 19.83 16.99
CA GLU A 144 -19.42 19.82 18.18
C GLU A 144 -19.54 18.36 18.67
N ARG A 145 -19.39 18.17 19.98
CA ARG A 145 -19.60 16.87 20.59
C ARG A 145 -21.06 16.73 21.00
N VAL A 146 -21.76 15.80 20.35
CA VAL A 146 -23.15 15.47 20.63
C VAL A 146 -23.21 14.03 21.14
N GLU A 147 -23.39 13.84 22.45
CA GLU A 147 -23.40 12.52 23.08
C GLU A 147 -22.11 11.72 22.82
N ALA A 148 -22.20 10.63 22.03
CA ALA A 148 -21.10 9.76 21.65
C ALA A 148 -20.58 10.03 20.22
N GLU A 149 -20.99 11.14 19.61
CA GLU A 149 -20.64 11.50 18.24
C GLU A 149 -19.98 12.88 18.16
N TYR A 150 -19.13 13.04 17.15
CA TYR A 150 -18.73 14.35 16.65
C TYR A 150 -19.69 14.76 15.53
N TYR A 151 -20.34 15.90 15.70
CA TYR A 151 -20.98 16.62 14.61
C TYR A 151 -19.96 17.57 13.99
N VAL A 152 -19.67 17.36 12.73
CA VAL A 152 -18.69 18.11 11.98
C VAL A 152 -19.40 18.92 10.92
N ARG A 153 -19.13 20.23 10.89
CA ARG A 153 -19.62 21.15 9.87
C ARG A 153 -18.46 21.93 9.27
N ILE A 154 -18.43 22.07 7.97
CA ILE A 154 -17.42 22.83 7.24
C ILE A 154 -18.09 24.06 6.65
N ASP A 155 -17.52 25.23 6.90
CA ASP A 155 -17.97 26.48 6.28
C ASP A 155 -17.50 26.51 4.81
N HIS A 156 -18.39 26.11 3.91
CA HIS A 156 -18.08 25.97 2.50
C HIS A 156 -19.32 26.23 1.64
N SER A 157 -19.12 26.86 0.48
CA SER A 157 -20.21 27.28 -0.43
C SER A 157 -20.99 26.13 -1.07
N MET A 158 -20.42 24.96 -1.16
CA MET A 158 -21.03 23.73 -1.70
C MET A 158 -21.73 23.90 -3.06
N THR A 159 -21.11 24.67 -3.95
CA THR A 159 -21.64 24.85 -5.31
C THR A 159 -21.39 23.61 -6.19
N LYS A 160 -22.02 23.56 -7.38
CA LYS A 160 -21.81 22.46 -8.35
C LYS A 160 -20.35 22.23 -8.71
N ASP A 161 -19.61 23.33 -8.83
CA ASP A 161 -18.22 23.31 -9.30
C ASP A 161 -17.19 23.36 -8.18
N HIS A 162 -17.63 23.70 -6.94
CA HIS A 162 -16.75 23.84 -5.79
C HIS A 162 -17.45 23.34 -4.53
N TYR A 163 -17.04 22.18 -4.04
CA TYR A 163 -17.71 21.48 -2.94
C TYR A 163 -16.76 20.55 -2.19
N ILE A 164 -17.11 20.25 -0.96
CA ILE A 164 -16.47 19.20 -0.17
C ILE A 164 -17.01 17.86 -0.63
N SER A 165 -16.14 17.02 -1.15
CA SER A 165 -16.50 15.71 -1.74
C SER A 165 -16.68 14.62 -0.70
N PHE A 166 -15.87 14.63 0.36
CA PHE A 166 -15.99 13.71 1.48
C PHE A 166 -15.42 14.29 2.78
N VAL A 167 -15.87 13.75 3.90
CA VAL A 167 -15.27 13.93 5.21
C VAL A 167 -14.96 12.54 5.79
N ALA A 168 -13.81 12.40 6.45
CA ALA A 168 -13.40 11.15 7.06
C ALA A 168 -12.81 11.36 8.45
N ALA A 169 -13.20 10.52 9.41
CA ALA A 169 -12.66 10.52 10.76
C ALA A 169 -11.82 9.27 10.99
N ALA A 170 -10.57 9.46 11.42
CA ALA A 170 -9.58 8.41 11.60
C ALA A 170 -9.23 8.21 13.07
N SER A 171 -9.28 6.96 13.52
CA SER A 171 -8.65 6.47 14.75
C SER A 171 -7.39 5.66 14.41
N SER A 172 -6.82 4.93 15.37
CA SER A 172 -5.72 3.98 15.12
C SER A 172 -6.17 2.73 14.35
N ASP A 173 -7.42 2.34 14.48
CA ASP A 173 -8.00 1.06 14.07
C ASP A 173 -9.25 1.19 13.18
N GLU A 174 -9.83 2.39 13.06
CA GLU A 174 -11.07 2.62 12.30
C GLU A 174 -10.95 3.86 11.41
N MET A 175 -11.57 3.79 10.25
CA MET A 175 -11.79 4.92 9.34
C MET A 175 -13.29 5.01 9.05
N GLN A 176 -13.91 6.11 9.42
CA GLN A 176 -15.30 6.43 9.12
C GLN A 176 -15.30 7.47 8.00
N MET A 177 -15.98 7.23 6.89
CA MET A 177 -15.99 8.13 5.74
C MET A 177 -17.41 8.42 5.28
N VAL A 178 -17.72 9.69 5.07
CA VAL A 178 -19.00 10.17 4.58
C VAL A 178 -18.80 10.90 3.26
N LYS A 179 -19.49 10.46 2.22
CA LYS A 179 -19.52 11.13 0.92
C LYS A 179 -20.48 12.31 0.98
N LEU A 180 -20.04 13.47 0.49
CA LEU A 180 -20.87 14.66 0.35
C LEU A 180 -21.09 14.98 -1.14
N TYR A 181 -22.14 15.74 -1.41
CA TYR A 181 -22.57 16.11 -2.75
C TYR A 181 -22.69 17.62 -2.90
N PRO A 182 -22.48 18.15 -4.13
CA PRO A 182 -22.75 19.56 -4.42
C PRO A 182 -24.19 19.94 -4.04
N GLU A 183 -24.39 21.22 -3.71
CA GLU A 183 -25.69 21.80 -3.31
C GLU A 183 -26.30 21.19 -2.05
N GLY A 184 -25.58 20.28 -1.35
CA GLY A 184 -25.94 19.75 -0.05
C GLY A 184 -25.21 20.45 1.09
N ASN A 185 -25.49 20.05 2.33
CA ASN A 185 -24.77 20.56 3.49
C ASN A 185 -23.38 19.93 3.60
N ALA A 186 -22.38 20.72 3.97
CA ALA A 186 -21.05 20.23 4.29
C ALA A 186 -20.97 19.76 5.74
N GLU A 187 -21.72 18.71 6.06
CA GLU A 187 -21.92 18.19 7.43
C GLU A 187 -21.76 16.67 7.47
N ALA A 188 -21.23 16.16 8.60
CA ALA A 188 -21.07 14.74 8.82
C ALA A 188 -21.12 14.42 10.32
N ARG A 189 -21.47 13.18 10.69
CA ARG A 189 -21.43 12.67 12.05
C ARG A 189 -20.53 11.46 12.12
N PHE A 190 -19.72 11.39 13.18
CA PHE A 190 -18.74 10.33 13.41
C PHE A 190 -18.77 9.88 14.86
N LYS A 191 -18.60 8.57 15.09
CA LYS A 191 -18.38 8.05 16.44
C LYS A 191 -17.08 8.60 17.00
N ILE A 192 -17.11 9.09 18.24
CA ILE A 192 -15.96 9.75 18.90
C ILE A 192 -14.83 8.76 19.23
N ARG A 193 -15.15 7.47 19.46
CA ARG A 193 -14.20 6.50 20.01
C ARG A 193 -12.88 6.48 19.24
N GLY A 194 -11.83 6.98 19.89
CA GLY A 194 -10.45 6.90 19.37
C GLY A 194 -10.12 7.82 18.18
N VAL A 195 -11.06 8.66 17.73
CA VAL A 195 -10.81 9.60 16.63
C VAL A 195 -9.71 10.57 17.01
N ARG A 196 -8.65 10.63 16.20
CA ARG A 196 -7.50 11.51 16.39
C ARG A 196 -7.29 12.50 15.26
N ARG A 197 -7.90 12.24 14.08
CA ARG A 197 -7.78 13.12 12.93
C ARG A 197 -9.07 13.11 12.11
N ILE A 198 -9.48 14.26 11.66
CA ILE A 198 -10.57 14.42 10.70
C ILE A 198 -9.98 14.97 9.43
N PHE A 199 -10.27 14.32 8.31
CA PHE A 199 -9.90 14.71 6.96
C PHE A 199 -11.13 15.18 6.22
N PHE A 200 -10.96 16.12 5.29
CA PHE A 200 -11.98 16.47 4.32
C PHE A 200 -11.34 16.92 3.01
N TYR A 201 -12.01 16.66 1.91
CA TYR A 201 -11.48 16.92 0.58
C TYR A 201 -12.38 17.89 -0.18
N CYS A 202 -11.79 19.05 -0.54
CA CYS A 202 -12.36 20.00 -1.47
C CYS A 202 -11.93 19.63 -2.89
N ASN A 203 -12.86 19.58 -3.84
CA ASN A 203 -12.58 19.22 -5.22
C ASN A 203 -11.68 20.19 -5.97
N ARG A 204 -11.49 21.42 -5.48
CA ARG A 204 -10.60 22.43 -6.04
C ARG A 204 -9.32 22.64 -5.24
N ASP A 205 -9.44 22.68 -3.92
CA ASP A 205 -8.36 23.14 -3.05
C ASP A 205 -7.59 21.99 -2.40
N GLY A 206 -8.07 20.71 -2.53
CA GLY A 206 -7.32 19.55 -2.10
C GLY A 206 -7.79 18.94 -0.78
N LEU A 207 -6.90 18.19 -0.14
CA LEU A 207 -7.16 17.47 1.12
C LEU A 207 -6.71 18.31 2.32
N PHE A 208 -7.60 18.42 3.30
CA PHE A 208 -7.32 19.09 4.56
C PHE A 208 -7.44 18.15 5.74
N SER A 209 -6.78 18.48 6.85
CA SER A 209 -6.91 17.73 8.09
C SER A 209 -6.90 18.62 9.33
N ILE A 210 -7.60 18.15 10.37
CA ILE A 210 -7.61 18.75 11.70
C ILE A 210 -7.59 17.65 12.76
N ASN A 211 -6.98 17.93 13.90
CA ASN A 211 -7.06 17.08 15.08
C ASN A 211 -8.21 17.58 15.94
N PRO A 212 -9.26 16.76 16.19
CA PRO A 212 -10.30 17.12 17.16
C PRO A 212 -9.65 17.21 18.55
N VAL A 213 -10.02 18.24 19.29
CA VAL A 213 -9.54 18.50 20.65
C VAL A 213 -10.30 17.64 21.66
#